data_5af6b9c9d2e0f3611be7973271a2790a
#
_entry.id   5af6b9c9d2e0f3611be7973271a2790a
#
_cell.length_a   1.000
_cell.length_b   1.000
_cell.length_c   1.000
_cell.angle_alpha   90.00
_cell.angle_beta   90.00
_cell.angle_gamma   90.00
#
_symmetry.space_group_name_H-M   'P 1'
#
loop_
_entity.id
_entity.type
_entity.pdbx_description
1 polymer ?
#
loop_
_entity_poly.entity_id
_entity_poly.type
_entity_poly.pdbx_seq_one_letter_code
_entity_poly.pdbx_strand_id
1 'polypeptide(L)'
;MKALVKRYAEPGLWMEEVPMPQVGVNDVLIKVTKAAICGTDLHMYKWDEWSQSHCTPPYIMGHEFVGVAVEVGPGVRGVKVGDRVTAEGHIVCGTCRNCRRGMGHVCENSLSVGIFGKDGAFAEYVAIPESNIVHVRPEIPDDFAAIMDPFGNATHTALAFPLLGEDVLITGAGLIGTMAAGICRYAGAKNIVVTDLNEQRLEIAKKMGATITVNGSKGETLEGAMKQLGIRGFDVGLEMSGAPAAFNDMIAHMYKGANIAQLGILPSNTQVNWSDIIFNALTIKGITGRRMWETWYQMEQMLLGGLDLSPVITHRFHFDDFQKGFDVMVSGQCGKVLLEW
;
A
#
# COMPACT_ATOMS: atom_id res chain seq x y z
N MET A 1 21.69 -15.80 -9.68
CA MET A 1 20.49 -15.93 -8.84
C MET A 1 19.23 -15.90 -9.70
N LYS A 2 18.18 -16.61 -9.28
CA LYS A 2 16.87 -16.51 -9.94
C LYS A 2 16.21 -15.15 -9.67
N ALA A 3 15.56 -14.57 -10.68
CA ALA A 3 14.81 -13.33 -10.56
C ALA A 3 13.66 -13.25 -11.58
N LEU A 4 12.61 -12.49 -11.26
CA LEU A 4 11.56 -12.11 -12.20
C LEU A 4 11.92 -10.77 -12.83
N VAL A 5 12.26 -10.81 -14.10
CA VAL A 5 12.75 -9.66 -14.87
C VAL A 5 11.67 -9.16 -15.80
N LYS A 6 11.39 -7.87 -15.73
CA LYS A 6 10.69 -7.17 -16.83
C LYS A 6 11.67 -6.98 -17.97
N ARG A 7 11.79 -7.99 -18.85
CA ARG A 7 12.82 -8.03 -19.90
C ARG A 7 12.51 -7.10 -21.06
N TYR A 8 11.25 -7.07 -21.48
CA TYR A 8 10.82 -6.38 -22.68
C TYR A 8 9.69 -5.37 -22.39
N ALA A 9 9.58 -4.36 -23.24
CA ALA A 9 8.52 -3.35 -23.22
C ALA A 9 7.20 -3.91 -23.81
N GLU A 10 6.70 -5.04 -23.25
CA GLU A 10 5.51 -5.77 -23.66
C GLU A 10 4.86 -6.49 -22.46
N PRO A 11 3.60 -6.95 -22.53
CA PRO A 11 2.99 -7.72 -21.45
C PRO A 11 3.80 -8.99 -21.11
N GLY A 12 3.90 -9.29 -19.80
CA GLY A 12 4.60 -10.47 -19.30
C GLY A 12 5.71 -10.14 -18.30
N LEU A 13 6.24 -11.20 -17.72
CA LEU A 13 7.33 -11.20 -16.75
C LEU A 13 8.11 -12.51 -16.93
N TRP A 14 9.43 -12.47 -16.83
CA TRP A 14 10.29 -13.61 -17.19
C TRP A 14 11.15 -14.03 -16.01
N MET A 15 11.12 -15.34 -15.68
CA MET A 15 12.04 -15.94 -14.74
C MET A 15 13.40 -16.13 -15.41
N GLU A 16 14.45 -15.55 -14.87
CA GLU A 16 15.80 -15.59 -15.43
C GLU A 16 16.87 -15.84 -14.37
N GLU A 17 17.99 -16.38 -14.81
CA GLU A 17 19.23 -16.37 -14.05
C GLU A 17 19.97 -15.04 -14.32
N VAL A 18 20.18 -14.27 -13.26
CA VAL A 18 20.85 -12.97 -13.31
C VAL A 18 22.06 -12.94 -12.38
N PRO A 19 23.03 -12.04 -12.61
CA PRO A 19 24.15 -11.86 -11.66
C PRO A 19 23.65 -11.49 -10.26
N MET A 20 24.44 -11.80 -9.24
CA MET A 20 24.21 -11.31 -7.87
C MET A 20 24.32 -9.79 -7.83
N PRO A 21 23.47 -9.10 -7.03
CA PRO A 21 23.61 -7.65 -6.83
C PRO A 21 24.99 -7.31 -6.25
N GLN A 22 25.59 -6.23 -6.75
CA GLN A 22 26.81 -5.69 -6.15
C GLN A 22 26.46 -4.91 -4.88
N VAL A 23 27.18 -5.20 -3.80
CA VAL A 23 26.99 -4.51 -2.51
C VAL A 23 27.85 -3.25 -2.49
N GLY A 24 27.20 -2.10 -2.50
CA GLY A 24 27.87 -0.80 -2.35
C GLY A 24 28.36 -0.56 -0.92
N VAL A 25 29.11 0.54 -0.72
CA VAL A 25 29.70 0.87 0.59
C VAL A 25 28.65 0.94 1.70
N ASN A 26 27.48 1.45 1.42
CA ASN A 26 26.38 1.64 2.38
C ASN A 26 25.17 0.73 2.10
N ASP A 27 25.35 -0.35 1.33
CA ASP A 27 24.27 -1.25 0.98
C ASP A 27 24.25 -2.49 1.88
N VAL A 28 23.09 -3.06 2.03
CA VAL A 28 22.82 -4.35 2.69
C VAL A 28 22.31 -5.31 1.63
N LEU A 29 22.95 -6.47 1.48
CA LEU A 29 22.45 -7.56 0.67
C LEU A 29 21.48 -8.39 1.49
N ILE A 30 20.26 -8.50 1.01
CA ILE A 30 19.17 -9.19 1.69
C ILE A 30 18.84 -10.45 0.90
N LYS A 31 18.87 -11.62 1.55
CA LYS A 31 18.25 -12.83 1.02
C LYS A 31 16.75 -12.73 1.24
N VAL A 32 15.99 -12.60 0.18
CA VAL A 32 14.53 -12.47 0.23
C VAL A 32 13.93 -13.81 0.64
N THR A 33 13.05 -13.82 1.62
CA THR A 33 12.30 -15.01 2.06
C THR A 33 10.87 -14.99 1.56
N LYS A 34 10.25 -13.80 1.55
CA LYS A 34 8.91 -13.59 1.02
C LYS A 34 8.84 -12.27 0.29
N ALA A 35 8.07 -12.24 -0.78
CA ALA A 35 7.69 -11.03 -1.49
C ALA A 35 6.17 -10.99 -1.68
N ALA A 36 5.61 -9.83 -2.03
CA ALA A 36 4.18 -9.70 -2.27
C ALA A 36 3.91 -8.95 -3.57
N ILE A 37 2.86 -9.36 -4.29
CA ILE A 37 2.47 -8.74 -5.55
C ILE A 37 1.62 -7.51 -5.27
N CYS A 38 2.03 -6.36 -5.80
CA CYS A 38 1.34 -5.07 -5.74
C CYS A 38 0.46 -4.83 -6.98
N GLY A 39 -0.50 -3.91 -6.86
CA GLY A 39 -1.24 -3.39 -8.02
C GLY A 39 -0.33 -2.72 -9.05
N THR A 40 0.73 -2.07 -8.61
CA THR A 40 1.76 -1.46 -9.48
C THR A 40 2.49 -2.54 -10.30
N ASP A 41 2.79 -3.69 -9.71
CA ASP A 41 3.38 -4.82 -10.44
C ASP A 41 2.44 -5.33 -11.55
N LEU A 42 1.13 -5.29 -11.29
CA LEU A 42 0.14 -5.68 -12.30
C LEU A 42 0.09 -4.69 -13.48
N HIS A 43 0.25 -3.38 -13.24
CA HIS A 43 0.41 -2.38 -14.31
C HIS A 43 1.65 -2.71 -15.17
N MET A 44 2.79 -2.95 -14.53
CA MET A 44 4.03 -3.32 -15.21
C MET A 44 3.93 -4.67 -15.95
N TYR A 45 3.25 -5.65 -15.34
CA TYR A 45 2.98 -6.94 -15.97
C TYR A 45 2.14 -6.78 -17.26
N LYS A 46 1.08 -5.98 -17.22
CA LYS A 46 0.19 -5.69 -18.36
C LYS A 46 0.82 -4.75 -19.39
N TRP A 47 1.85 -4.02 -19.01
CA TRP A 47 2.55 -3.01 -19.81
C TRP A 47 1.59 -1.93 -20.33
N ASP A 48 0.77 -1.37 -19.45
CA ASP A 48 -0.19 -0.32 -19.77
C ASP A 48 0.46 1.06 -19.96
N GLU A 49 -0.35 2.08 -20.26
CA GLU A 49 0.13 3.46 -20.54
C GLU A 49 0.95 4.03 -19.38
N TRP A 50 0.57 3.74 -18.13
CA TRP A 50 1.34 4.20 -16.97
C TRP A 50 2.74 3.57 -16.97
N SER A 51 2.84 2.27 -17.17
CA SER A 51 4.11 1.55 -17.22
C SER A 51 5.01 2.03 -18.36
N GLN A 52 4.42 2.25 -19.54
CA GLN A 52 5.15 2.75 -20.71
C GLN A 52 5.76 4.13 -20.50
N SER A 53 5.14 4.97 -19.65
CA SER A 53 5.61 6.33 -19.37
C SER A 53 6.59 6.42 -18.20
N HIS A 54 6.66 5.39 -17.32
CA HIS A 54 7.44 5.44 -16.08
C HIS A 54 8.57 4.40 -15.99
N CYS A 55 8.47 3.30 -16.75
CA CYS A 55 9.39 2.18 -16.61
C CYS A 55 10.23 1.97 -17.87
N THR A 56 11.49 1.60 -17.70
CA THR A 56 12.43 1.33 -18.82
C THR A 56 13.06 -0.05 -18.61
N PRO A 57 12.56 -1.11 -19.29
CA PRO A 57 13.16 -2.44 -19.24
C PRO A 57 14.61 -2.45 -19.82
N PRO A 58 15.51 -3.39 -19.39
CA PRO A 58 15.21 -4.47 -18.45
C PRO A 58 15.47 -4.07 -16.99
N TYR A 59 14.67 -4.63 -16.05
CA TYR A 59 14.88 -4.49 -14.60
C TYR A 59 14.18 -5.62 -13.83
N ILE A 60 14.62 -5.89 -12.59
CA ILE A 60 13.96 -6.83 -11.68
C ILE A 60 12.82 -6.10 -10.98
N MET A 61 11.62 -6.70 -10.97
CA MET A 61 10.43 -6.14 -10.33
C MET A 61 10.36 -6.46 -8.83
N GLY A 62 9.31 -5.96 -8.16
CA GLY A 62 8.97 -6.26 -6.76
C GLY A 62 9.56 -5.25 -5.77
N HIS A 63 8.69 -4.74 -4.90
CA HIS A 63 9.05 -3.70 -3.91
C HIS A 63 8.46 -3.98 -2.52
N GLU A 64 7.70 -5.04 -2.38
CA GLU A 64 7.11 -5.52 -1.13
C GLU A 64 7.80 -6.83 -0.76
N PHE A 65 8.56 -6.88 0.34
CA PHE A 65 9.34 -8.06 0.71
C PHE A 65 9.77 -8.06 2.16
N VAL A 66 10.22 -9.22 2.63
CA VAL A 66 10.97 -9.43 3.86
C VAL A 66 12.09 -10.43 3.60
N GLY A 67 13.17 -10.33 4.36
CA GLY A 67 14.29 -11.24 4.23
C GLY A 67 15.30 -11.11 5.37
N VAL A 68 16.47 -11.71 5.14
CA VAL A 68 17.58 -11.72 6.10
C VAL A 68 18.80 -11.07 5.47
N ALA A 69 19.43 -10.15 6.17
CA ALA A 69 20.71 -9.55 5.76
C ALA A 69 21.80 -10.62 5.72
N VAL A 70 22.45 -10.79 4.57
CA VAL A 70 23.50 -11.83 4.37
C VAL A 70 24.88 -11.23 4.11
N GLU A 71 24.94 -9.97 3.69
CA GLU A 71 26.17 -9.21 3.52
C GLU A 71 25.90 -7.73 3.77
N VAL A 72 26.86 -7.01 4.31
CA VAL A 72 26.77 -5.57 4.58
C VAL A 72 28.00 -4.86 4.06
N GLY A 73 27.80 -3.72 3.41
CA GLY A 73 28.90 -2.86 2.94
C GLY A 73 29.74 -2.28 4.09
N PRO A 74 31.00 -1.89 3.84
CA PRO A 74 31.91 -1.43 4.89
C PRO A 74 31.48 -0.14 5.59
N GLY A 75 30.55 0.62 5.01
CA GLY A 75 29.98 1.85 5.60
C GLY A 75 28.76 1.61 6.48
N VAL A 76 28.13 0.43 6.40
CA VAL A 76 26.94 0.07 7.17
C VAL A 76 27.25 0.00 8.67
N ARG A 77 26.39 0.55 9.52
CA ARG A 77 26.57 0.64 10.97
C ARG A 77 25.42 0.03 11.78
N GLY A 78 24.19 0.18 11.30
CA GLY A 78 22.97 -0.20 12.04
C GLY A 78 22.45 -1.60 11.72
N VAL A 79 22.97 -2.27 10.69
CA VAL A 79 22.50 -3.60 10.25
C VAL A 79 23.63 -4.62 10.33
N LYS A 80 23.34 -5.85 10.76
CA LYS A 80 24.27 -6.96 10.85
C LYS A 80 23.80 -8.14 10.01
N VAL A 81 24.73 -8.96 9.56
CA VAL A 81 24.43 -10.27 8.96
C VAL A 81 23.61 -11.10 9.93
N GLY A 82 22.49 -11.65 9.46
CA GLY A 82 21.50 -12.39 10.25
C GLY A 82 20.33 -11.54 10.73
N ASP A 83 20.35 -10.21 10.60
CA ASP A 83 19.21 -9.37 10.95
C ASP A 83 18.05 -9.64 9.98
N ARG A 84 16.85 -9.75 10.53
CA ARG A 84 15.60 -9.87 9.80
C ARG A 84 15.08 -8.49 9.45
N VAL A 85 14.90 -8.22 8.15
CA VAL A 85 14.67 -6.88 7.64
C VAL A 85 13.65 -6.85 6.51
N THR A 86 12.97 -5.71 6.39
CA THR A 86 12.29 -5.23 5.19
C THR A 86 12.85 -3.85 4.82
N ALA A 87 12.27 -3.15 3.86
CA ALA A 87 12.80 -1.84 3.49
C ALA A 87 11.72 -0.87 3.00
N GLU A 88 11.99 0.42 3.19
CA GLU A 88 11.31 1.50 2.49
C GLU A 88 11.69 1.48 1.01
N GLY A 89 10.71 1.28 0.14
CA GLY A 89 10.93 1.13 -1.30
C GLY A 89 11.36 2.42 -2.02
N HIS A 90 11.15 3.60 -1.41
CA HIS A 90 11.56 4.88 -1.98
C HIS A 90 12.94 5.30 -1.48
N ILE A 91 13.93 5.28 -2.35
CA ILE A 91 15.29 5.76 -2.05
C ILE A 91 15.33 7.25 -2.35
N VAL A 92 15.42 8.07 -1.30
CA VAL A 92 15.35 9.53 -1.40
C VAL A 92 16.71 10.17 -1.49
N CYS A 93 16.82 11.34 -2.17
CA CYS A 93 18.11 12.02 -2.35
C CYS A 93 18.67 12.68 -1.08
N GLY A 94 17.89 12.87 -0.04
CA GLY A 94 18.29 13.51 1.22
C GLY A 94 18.58 15.02 1.14
N THR A 95 18.71 15.60 -0.06
CA THR A 95 19.24 16.96 -0.27
C THR A 95 18.24 17.96 -0.84
N CYS A 96 17.16 17.51 -1.49
CA CYS A 96 16.14 18.43 -2.02
C CYS A 96 15.35 19.12 -0.89
N ARG A 97 14.59 20.15 -1.26
CA ARG A 97 13.78 20.93 -0.31
C ARG A 97 12.86 20.03 0.53
N ASN A 98 12.20 19.07 -0.11
CA ASN A 98 11.24 18.20 0.57
C ASN A 98 11.93 17.26 1.57
N CYS A 99 13.03 16.63 1.19
CA CYS A 99 13.83 15.80 2.09
C CYS A 99 14.31 16.58 3.32
N ARG A 100 14.84 17.80 3.13
CA ARG A 100 15.30 18.65 4.23
C ARG A 100 14.19 19.13 5.17
N ARG A 101 12.95 19.05 4.75
CA ARG A 101 11.76 19.35 5.57
C ARG A 101 11.13 18.10 6.22
N GLY A 102 11.79 16.93 6.13
CA GLY A 102 11.24 15.67 6.64
C GLY A 102 10.11 15.08 5.77
N MET A 103 9.98 15.55 4.52
CA MET A 103 8.96 15.10 3.58
C MET A 103 9.59 14.20 2.49
N GLY A 104 10.33 13.16 2.91
CA GLY A 104 11.03 12.26 2.00
C GLY A 104 10.08 11.57 1.01
N HIS A 105 8.88 11.22 1.41
CA HIS A 105 7.86 10.58 0.57
C HIS A 105 7.45 11.39 -0.68
N VAL A 106 7.78 12.67 -0.74
CA VAL A 106 7.62 13.56 -1.91
C VAL A 106 8.97 14.12 -2.37
N CYS A 107 10.02 13.31 -2.30
CA CYS A 107 11.35 13.65 -2.80
C CYS A 107 11.30 13.91 -4.32
N GLU A 108 11.95 15.01 -4.76
CA GLU A 108 11.99 15.39 -6.17
C GLU A 108 12.86 14.46 -7.04
N ASN A 109 13.76 13.69 -6.41
CA ASN A 109 14.72 12.82 -7.06
C ASN A 109 14.73 11.42 -6.43
N SER A 110 13.57 10.88 -6.11
CA SER A 110 13.47 9.51 -5.55
C SER A 110 13.70 8.47 -6.63
N LEU A 111 14.33 7.35 -6.24
CA LEU A 111 14.28 6.09 -6.96
C LEU A 111 13.24 5.19 -6.27
N SER A 112 12.70 4.23 -7.01
CA SER A 112 11.75 3.27 -6.46
C SER A 112 12.20 1.85 -6.75
N VAL A 113 12.46 1.09 -5.68
CA VAL A 113 12.90 -0.31 -5.76
C VAL A 113 11.87 -1.12 -6.57
N GLY A 114 12.34 -1.86 -7.57
CA GLY A 114 11.50 -2.75 -8.38
C GLY A 114 10.49 -2.07 -9.30
N ILE A 115 10.56 -0.75 -9.42
CA ILE A 115 9.67 0.04 -10.29
C ILE A 115 10.49 0.88 -11.27
N PHE A 116 11.34 1.78 -10.76
CA PHE A 116 12.24 2.58 -11.59
C PHE A 116 13.52 2.96 -10.84
N GLY A 117 14.64 2.89 -11.56
CA GLY A 117 15.95 3.36 -11.08
C GLY A 117 16.69 2.42 -10.13
N LYS A 118 16.07 1.36 -9.64
CA LYS A 118 16.69 0.35 -8.76
C LYS A 118 15.99 -1.00 -8.96
N ASP A 119 16.78 -2.08 -9.11
CA ASP A 119 16.27 -3.45 -9.15
C ASP A 119 15.53 -3.83 -7.87
N GLY A 120 14.51 -4.67 -8.02
CA GLY A 120 13.56 -5.05 -6.98
C GLY A 120 13.82 -6.40 -6.32
N ALA A 121 12.84 -6.80 -5.54
CA ALA A 121 12.89 -7.95 -4.64
C ALA A 121 12.15 -9.20 -5.17
N PHE A 122 11.68 -9.21 -6.41
CA PHE A 122 11.27 -10.47 -7.05
C PHE A 122 12.51 -11.23 -7.52
N ALA A 123 13.40 -11.51 -6.57
CA ALA A 123 14.69 -12.18 -6.76
C ALA A 123 15.09 -12.88 -5.46
N GLU A 124 16.01 -13.84 -5.54
CA GLU A 124 16.57 -14.48 -4.34
C GLU A 124 17.30 -13.49 -3.44
N TYR A 125 17.89 -12.44 -4.03
CA TYR A 125 18.64 -11.40 -3.29
C TYR A 125 18.36 -10.00 -3.85
N VAL A 126 18.36 -9.01 -2.95
CA VAL A 126 18.26 -7.59 -3.29
C VAL A 126 19.26 -6.78 -2.46
N ALA A 127 19.90 -5.79 -3.08
CA ALA A 127 20.80 -4.86 -2.39
C ALA A 127 20.10 -3.52 -2.15
N ILE A 128 19.95 -3.13 -0.89
CA ILE A 128 19.22 -1.92 -0.45
C ILE A 128 20.13 -1.04 0.39
N PRO A 129 20.12 0.30 0.20
CA PRO A 129 20.86 1.21 1.07
C PRO A 129 20.42 1.07 2.54
N GLU A 130 21.38 1.10 3.46
CA GLU A 130 21.14 1.04 4.91
C GLU A 130 20.08 2.03 5.36
N SER A 131 20.07 3.23 4.79
CA SER A 131 19.09 4.29 5.11
C SER A 131 17.64 3.89 4.86
N ASN A 132 17.40 2.86 4.09
CA ASN A 132 16.07 2.36 3.74
C ASN A 132 15.69 1.09 4.51
N ILE A 133 16.64 0.49 5.24
CA ILE A 133 16.39 -0.75 5.96
C ILE A 133 15.50 -0.51 7.18
N VAL A 134 14.55 -1.42 7.36
CA VAL A 134 13.68 -1.49 8.53
C VAL A 134 13.85 -2.87 9.17
N HIS A 135 14.28 -2.89 10.43
CA HIS A 135 14.36 -4.13 11.21
C HIS A 135 12.96 -4.64 11.53
N VAL A 136 12.75 -5.92 11.36
CA VAL A 136 11.48 -6.57 11.67
C VAL A 136 11.54 -7.21 13.03
N ARG A 137 10.68 -6.79 13.94
CA ARG A 137 10.58 -7.33 15.30
C ARG A 137 10.23 -8.81 15.27
N PRO A 138 10.79 -9.64 16.20
CA PRO A 138 10.52 -11.08 16.23
C PRO A 138 9.02 -11.43 16.33
N GLU A 139 8.23 -10.58 16.96
CA GLU A 139 6.80 -10.76 17.18
C GLU A 139 5.96 -10.56 15.90
N ILE A 140 6.51 -9.89 14.87
CA ILE A 140 5.79 -9.62 13.61
C ILE A 140 6.01 -10.77 12.64
N PRO A 141 4.97 -11.47 12.18
CA PRO A 141 5.10 -12.54 11.18
C PRO A 141 5.69 -12.03 9.85
N ASP A 142 6.44 -12.90 9.14
CA ASP A 142 7.00 -12.55 7.82
C ASP A 142 5.92 -12.16 6.81
N ASP A 143 4.76 -12.78 6.87
CA ASP A 143 3.63 -12.44 6.01
C ASP A 143 3.23 -10.97 6.17
N PHE A 144 3.23 -10.46 7.40
CA PHE A 144 2.90 -9.05 7.67
C PHE A 144 4.06 -8.14 7.31
N ALA A 145 5.30 -8.56 7.59
CA ALA A 145 6.49 -7.80 7.24
C ALA A 145 6.63 -7.60 5.72
N ALA A 146 6.30 -8.63 4.94
CA ALA A 146 6.33 -8.57 3.47
C ALA A 146 5.33 -7.57 2.87
N ILE A 147 4.27 -7.20 3.60
CA ILE A 147 3.20 -6.31 3.12
C ILE A 147 3.18 -4.95 3.84
N MET A 148 4.27 -4.58 4.53
CA MET A 148 4.35 -3.30 5.23
C MET A 148 4.33 -2.12 4.25
N ASP A 149 4.74 -2.29 3.00
CA ASP A 149 4.65 -1.24 1.97
C ASP A 149 3.20 -0.74 1.78
N PRO A 150 2.23 -1.54 1.32
CA PRO A 150 0.85 -1.10 1.18
C PRO A 150 0.17 -0.82 2.53
N PHE A 151 0.59 -1.47 3.61
CA PHE A 151 0.11 -1.16 4.96
C PHE A 151 0.51 0.26 5.36
N GLY A 152 1.70 0.74 4.94
CA GLY A 152 2.13 2.12 5.14
C GLY A 152 1.26 3.14 4.40
N ASN A 153 0.84 2.83 3.18
CA ASN A 153 -0.07 3.69 2.43
C ASN A 153 -1.46 3.77 3.11
N ALA A 154 -1.96 2.64 3.61
CA ALA A 154 -3.19 2.58 4.40
C ALA A 154 -3.06 3.38 5.71
N THR A 155 -1.92 3.25 6.40
CA THR A 155 -1.62 3.96 7.66
C THR A 155 -1.56 5.47 7.45
N HIS A 156 -0.82 5.94 6.42
CA HIS A 156 -0.74 7.37 6.10
C HIS A 156 -2.12 7.96 5.79
N THR A 157 -2.96 7.20 5.08
CA THR A 157 -4.30 7.67 4.71
C THR A 157 -5.24 7.66 5.90
N ALA A 158 -5.33 6.55 6.62
CA ALA A 158 -6.24 6.41 7.74
C ALA A 158 -5.92 7.38 8.89
N LEU A 159 -4.62 7.56 9.19
CA LEU A 159 -4.18 8.45 10.27
C LEU A 159 -3.95 9.91 9.82
N ALA A 160 -4.42 10.28 8.63
CA ALA A 160 -4.30 11.66 8.14
C ALA A 160 -5.10 12.68 8.98
N PHE A 161 -6.14 12.21 9.67
CA PHE A 161 -7.00 12.95 10.56
C PHE A 161 -7.32 12.13 11.83
N PRO A 162 -7.71 12.75 12.94
CA PRO A 162 -8.14 12.04 14.15
C PRO A 162 -9.32 11.10 13.87
N LEU A 163 -9.30 9.91 14.47
CA LEU A 163 -10.30 8.86 14.24
C LEU A 163 -11.10 8.47 15.50
N LEU A 164 -10.57 8.79 16.69
CA LEU A 164 -11.18 8.35 17.94
C LEU A 164 -12.58 8.93 18.13
N GLY A 165 -13.56 8.04 18.13
CA GLY A 165 -14.98 8.39 18.29
C GLY A 165 -15.69 8.84 17.02
N GLU A 166 -15.00 8.92 15.87
CA GLU A 166 -15.52 9.45 14.61
C GLU A 166 -16.28 8.39 13.81
N ASP A 167 -17.24 8.86 13.01
CA ASP A 167 -17.93 8.08 12.00
C ASP A 167 -17.15 8.16 10.68
N VAL A 168 -16.57 7.01 10.24
CA VAL A 168 -15.62 6.94 9.12
C VAL A 168 -16.27 6.31 7.89
N LEU A 169 -16.11 6.93 6.73
CA LEU A 169 -16.46 6.38 5.43
C LEU A 169 -15.20 6.02 4.63
N ILE A 170 -15.10 4.79 4.15
CA ILE A 170 -14.03 4.33 3.26
C ILE A 170 -14.67 3.96 1.91
N THR A 171 -14.27 4.62 0.84
CA THR A 171 -14.69 4.24 -0.52
C THR A 171 -13.59 3.40 -1.18
N GLY A 172 -13.97 2.21 -1.65
CA GLY A 172 -13.06 1.21 -2.19
C GLY A 172 -12.53 0.23 -1.14
N ALA A 173 -13.01 -1.01 -1.21
CA ALA A 173 -12.55 -2.15 -0.40
C ALA A 173 -11.40 -2.91 -1.09
N GLY A 174 -10.54 -2.23 -1.86
CA GLY A 174 -9.28 -2.78 -2.32
C GLY A 174 -8.37 -3.10 -1.13
N LEU A 175 -7.18 -3.64 -1.40
CA LEU A 175 -6.23 -4.02 -0.33
C LEU A 175 -5.98 -2.88 0.67
N ILE A 176 -5.72 -1.67 0.18
CA ILE A 176 -5.41 -0.53 1.04
C ILE A 176 -6.65 -0.11 1.85
N GLY A 177 -7.84 -0.09 1.23
CA GLY A 177 -9.09 0.24 1.92
C GLY A 177 -9.47 -0.76 3.00
N THR A 178 -9.25 -2.06 2.76
CA THR A 178 -9.49 -3.09 3.78
C THR A 178 -8.51 -3.00 4.95
N MET A 179 -7.23 -2.73 4.69
CA MET A 179 -6.24 -2.45 5.74
C MET A 179 -6.62 -1.19 6.54
N ALA A 180 -7.07 -0.13 5.84
CA ALA A 180 -7.51 1.10 6.50
C ALA A 180 -8.70 0.87 7.43
N ALA A 181 -9.65 -0.02 7.09
CA ALA A 181 -10.73 -0.39 7.99
C ALA A 181 -10.20 -0.98 9.31
N GLY A 182 -9.18 -1.85 9.24
CA GLY A 182 -8.49 -2.40 10.42
C GLY A 182 -7.81 -1.31 11.25
N ILE A 183 -7.12 -0.38 10.59
CA ILE A 183 -6.46 0.76 11.26
C ILE A 183 -7.50 1.65 11.94
N CYS A 184 -8.58 2.00 11.26
CA CYS A 184 -9.66 2.81 11.84
C CYS A 184 -10.28 2.15 13.06
N ARG A 185 -10.49 0.83 13.02
CA ARG A 185 -10.99 0.06 14.18
C ARG A 185 -9.99 0.10 15.34
N TYR A 186 -8.71 -0.14 15.06
CA TYR A 186 -7.64 -0.10 16.06
C TYR A 186 -7.50 1.30 16.69
N ALA A 187 -7.61 2.36 15.88
CA ALA A 187 -7.52 3.74 16.31
C ALA A 187 -8.76 4.27 17.06
N GLY A 188 -9.80 3.45 17.21
CA GLY A 188 -10.98 3.80 18.01
C GLY A 188 -12.07 4.55 17.25
N ALA A 189 -12.15 4.43 15.93
CA ALA A 189 -13.29 4.92 15.16
C ALA A 189 -14.59 4.29 15.67
N LYS A 190 -15.65 5.10 15.81
CA LYS A 190 -16.94 4.68 16.34
C LYS A 190 -17.66 3.76 15.37
N ASN A 191 -17.88 4.21 14.15
CA ASN A 191 -18.44 3.43 13.07
C ASN A 191 -17.51 3.51 11.85
N ILE A 192 -17.42 2.41 11.09
CA ILE A 192 -16.61 2.31 9.88
C ILE A 192 -17.51 1.74 8.79
N VAL A 193 -17.86 2.56 7.81
CA VAL A 193 -18.63 2.16 6.64
C VAL A 193 -17.67 2.02 5.46
N VAL A 194 -17.72 0.86 4.78
CA VAL A 194 -16.86 0.58 3.62
C VAL A 194 -17.72 0.30 2.40
N THR A 195 -17.46 0.99 1.28
CA THR A 195 -18.20 0.79 0.03
C THR A 195 -17.33 0.14 -1.04
N ASP A 196 -17.89 -0.77 -1.81
CA ASP A 196 -17.29 -1.36 -3.01
C ASP A 196 -18.39 -1.97 -3.91
N LEU A 197 -18.01 -2.41 -5.11
CA LEU A 197 -18.87 -3.18 -6.00
C LEU A 197 -18.61 -4.69 -5.88
N ASN A 198 -17.49 -5.09 -5.26
CA ASN A 198 -17.05 -6.47 -5.13
C ASN A 198 -17.34 -7.03 -3.74
N GLU A 199 -18.25 -8.01 -3.68
CA GLU A 199 -18.68 -8.65 -2.43
C GLU A 199 -17.53 -9.31 -1.66
N GLN A 200 -16.61 -10.00 -2.34
CA GLN A 200 -15.50 -10.68 -1.68
C GLN A 200 -14.58 -9.70 -0.94
N ARG A 201 -14.34 -8.52 -1.54
CA ARG A 201 -13.56 -7.45 -0.91
C ARG A 201 -14.29 -6.88 0.31
N LEU A 202 -15.61 -6.70 0.21
CA LEU A 202 -16.43 -6.26 1.34
C LEU A 202 -16.43 -7.26 2.49
N GLU A 203 -16.41 -8.57 2.20
CA GLU A 203 -16.27 -9.60 3.24
C GLU A 203 -14.89 -9.53 3.94
N ILE A 204 -13.81 -9.20 3.22
CA ILE A 204 -12.51 -8.93 3.84
C ILE A 204 -12.60 -7.67 4.72
N ALA A 205 -13.23 -6.60 4.24
CA ALA A 205 -13.42 -5.38 5.01
C ALA A 205 -14.18 -5.61 6.32
N LYS A 206 -15.21 -6.47 6.31
CA LYS A 206 -15.91 -6.89 7.54
C LYS A 206 -14.98 -7.58 8.53
N LYS A 207 -14.16 -8.52 8.06
CA LYS A 207 -13.16 -9.22 8.89
C LYS A 207 -12.13 -8.26 9.46
N MET A 208 -11.79 -7.20 8.72
CA MET A 208 -10.88 -6.14 9.16
C MET A 208 -11.52 -5.12 10.10
N GLY A 209 -12.82 -5.22 10.39
CA GLY A 209 -13.48 -4.38 11.40
C GLY A 209 -14.45 -3.33 10.87
N ALA A 210 -14.84 -3.37 9.59
CA ALA A 210 -15.94 -2.55 9.10
C ALA A 210 -17.22 -2.81 9.89
N THR A 211 -17.92 -1.75 10.31
CA THR A 211 -19.20 -1.83 11.02
C THR A 211 -20.31 -2.20 10.04
N ILE A 212 -20.32 -1.54 8.88
CA ILE A 212 -21.26 -1.79 7.78
C ILE A 212 -20.47 -1.81 6.48
N THR A 213 -20.84 -2.70 5.58
CA THR A 213 -20.38 -2.67 4.20
C THR A 213 -21.55 -2.33 3.29
N VAL A 214 -21.29 -1.55 2.22
CA VAL A 214 -22.27 -1.11 1.25
C VAL A 214 -21.86 -1.61 -0.13
N ASN A 215 -22.62 -2.51 -0.70
CA ASN A 215 -22.38 -3.04 -2.04
C ASN A 215 -23.23 -2.29 -3.07
N GLY A 216 -22.62 -1.30 -3.74
CA GLY A 216 -23.28 -0.50 -4.77
C GLY A 216 -23.82 -1.34 -5.94
N SER A 217 -23.19 -2.48 -6.27
CA SER A 217 -23.69 -3.37 -7.33
C SER A 217 -24.99 -4.09 -6.99
N LYS A 218 -25.34 -4.14 -5.70
CA LYS A 218 -26.60 -4.71 -5.20
C LYS A 218 -27.67 -3.64 -4.92
N GLY A 219 -27.40 -2.38 -5.23
CA GLY A 219 -28.29 -1.27 -4.95
C GLY A 219 -28.34 -0.83 -3.48
N GLU A 220 -27.36 -1.24 -2.68
CA GLU A 220 -27.18 -0.69 -1.33
C GLU A 220 -26.64 0.73 -1.40
N THR A 221 -27.03 1.59 -0.46
CA THR A 221 -26.68 3.02 -0.47
C THR A 221 -26.09 3.50 0.84
N LEU A 222 -25.37 4.63 0.80
CA LEU A 222 -24.85 5.29 2.00
C LEU A 222 -25.97 5.79 2.91
N GLU A 223 -27.06 6.30 2.35
CA GLU A 223 -28.23 6.74 3.15
C GLU A 223 -28.83 5.57 3.95
N GLY A 224 -28.86 4.35 3.37
CA GLY A 224 -29.29 3.15 4.06
C GLY A 224 -28.41 2.83 5.26
N ALA A 225 -27.10 2.88 5.08
CA ALA A 225 -26.12 2.67 6.14
C ALA A 225 -26.21 3.75 7.23
N MET A 226 -26.30 5.02 6.84
CA MET A 226 -26.46 6.15 7.77
C MET A 226 -27.73 6.02 8.60
N LYS A 227 -28.85 5.66 7.98
CA LYS A 227 -30.12 5.42 8.68
C LYS A 227 -29.99 4.29 9.72
N GLN A 228 -29.31 3.20 9.36
CA GLN A 228 -29.07 2.08 10.28
C GLN A 228 -28.21 2.51 11.47
N LEU A 229 -27.21 3.37 11.26
CA LEU A 229 -26.33 3.89 12.31
C LEU A 229 -26.92 5.06 13.09
N GLY A 230 -27.98 5.69 12.61
CA GLY A 230 -28.58 6.89 13.21
C GLY A 230 -27.69 8.13 13.10
N ILE A 231 -26.84 8.22 12.06
CA ILE A 231 -25.94 9.35 11.83
C ILE A 231 -26.46 10.25 10.70
N ARG A 232 -25.96 11.51 10.64
CA ARG A 232 -26.37 12.50 9.64
C ARG A 232 -25.32 12.75 8.57
N GLY A 233 -24.11 12.20 8.72
CA GLY A 233 -22.96 12.35 7.84
C GLY A 233 -21.77 11.70 8.47
N PHE A 234 -20.69 11.58 7.71
CA PHE A 234 -19.42 11.02 8.15
C PHE A 234 -18.44 12.14 8.52
N ASP A 235 -17.67 11.95 9.57
CA ASP A 235 -16.68 12.91 10.06
C ASP A 235 -15.35 12.82 9.31
N VAL A 236 -14.97 11.59 8.93
CA VAL A 236 -13.73 11.33 8.18
C VAL A 236 -14.04 10.44 6.96
N GLY A 237 -13.66 10.92 5.78
CA GLY A 237 -13.70 10.18 4.52
C GLY A 237 -12.30 9.70 4.13
N LEU A 238 -12.17 8.44 3.74
CA LEU A 238 -10.95 7.86 3.17
C LEU A 238 -11.27 7.41 1.75
N GLU A 239 -10.91 8.23 0.76
CA GLU A 239 -11.15 7.91 -0.65
C GLU A 239 -10.00 7.05 -1.18
N MET A 240 -10.30 5.78 -1.47
CA MET A 240 -9.33 4.78 -1.90
C MET A 240 -9.75 4.01 -3.15
N SER A 241 -10.84 4.43 -3.79
CA SER A 241 -11.38 3.80 -4.99
C SER A 241 -10.82 4.38 -6.28
N GLY A 242 -10.52 5.68 -6.29
CA GLY A 242 -10.22 6.44 -7.51
C GLY A 242 -11.42 6.55 -8.47
N ALA A 243 -12.64 6.23 -8.02
CA ALA A 243 -13.84 6.27 -8.83
C ALA A 243 -14.58 7.61 -8.66
N PRO A 244 -14.81 8.39 -9.72
CA PRO A 244 -15.50 9.69 -9.63
C PRO A 244 -16.88 9.62 -8.96
N ALA A 245 -17.64 8.57 -9.23
CA ALA A 245 -18.96 8.38 -8.62
C ALA A 245 -18.86 8.17 -7.10
N ALA A 246 -17.92 7.35 -6.63
CA ALA A 246 -17.70 7.09 -5.21
C ALA A 246 -17.20 8.32 -4.47
N PHE A 247 -16.33 9.14 -5.11
CA PHE A 247 -15.84 10.38 -4.54
C PHE A 247 -16.96 11.43 -4.38
N ASN A 248 -17.79 11.61 -5.41
CA ASN A 248 -18.92 12.54 -5.33
C ASN A 248 -19.98 12.07 -4.33
N ASP A 249 -20.24 10.76 -4.26
CA ASP A 249 -21.12 10.17 -3.25
C ASP A 249 -20.57 10.39 -1.82
N MET A 250 -19.25 10.22 -1.63
CA MET A 250 -18.59 10.57 -0.36
C MET A 250 -18.83 12.03 -0.01
N ILE A 251 -18.52 12.99 -0.89
CA ILE A 251 -18.69 14.43 -0.64
C ILE A 251 -20.13 14.74 -0.19
N ALA A 252 -21.14 14.16 -0.84
CA ALA A 252 -22.54 14.39 -0.55
C ALA A 252 -22.96 13.89 0.86
N HIS A 253 -22.24 12.92 1.41
CA HIS A 253 -22.57 12.28 2.68
C HIS A 253 -21.63 12.65 3.85
N MET A 254 -20.66 13.55 3.62
CA MET A 254 -19.83 14.06 4.71
C MET A 254 -20.60 15.02 5.62
N TYR A 255 -20.28 14.99 6.91
CA TYR A 255 -20.79 15.98 7.86
C TYR A 255 -20.16 17.36 7.60
N LYS A 256 -20.81 18.42 8.06
CA LYS A 256 -20.25 19.79 7.90
C LYS A 256 -18.97 19.93 8.73
N GLY A 257 -17.92 20.45 8.09
CA GLY A 257 -16.59 20.56 8.70
C GLY A 257 -15.75 19.29 8.65
N ALA A 258 -16.24 18.24 8.00
CA ALA A 258 -15.57 16.93 7.90
C ALA A 258 -14.28 16.98 7.07
N ASN A 259 -13.49 15.90 7.19
CA ASN A 259 -12.19 15.77 6.56
C ASN A 259 -12.16 14.59 5.59
N ILE A 260 -11.52 14.77 4.43
CA ILE A 260 -11.33 13.70 3.43
C ILE A 260 -9.84 13.51 3.15
N ALA A 261 -9.33 12.29 3.33
CA ALA A 261 -8.02 11.86 2.88
C ALA A 261 -8.17 11.19 1.51
N GLN A 262 -7.59 11.82 0.47
CA GLN A 262 -7.69 11.40 -0.92
C GLN A 262 -6.44 10.63 -1.32
N LEU A 263 -6.53 9.31 -1.43
CA LEU A 263 -5.45 8.42 -1.91
C LEU A 263 -5.76 7.91 -3.33
N GLY A 264 -7.00 7.59 -3.62
CA GLY A 264 -7.42 7.08 -4.93
C GLY A 264 -7.12 8.09 -6.04
N ILE A 265 -6.58 7.60 -7.15
CA ILE A 265 -6.22 8.44 -8.30
C ILE A 265 -7.45 8.60 -9.18
N LEU A 266 -8.08 9.76 -9.10
CA LEU A 266 -9.22 10.11 -9.95
C LEU A 266 -8.74 10.46 -11.38
N PRO A 267 -9.53 10.16 -12.42
CA PRO A 267 -9.28 10.66 -13.77
C PRO A 267 -9.17 12.18 -13.79
N SER A 268 -8.27 12.75 -14.61
CA SER A 268 -7.99 14.19 -14.67
C SER A 268 -9.20 15.05 -15.06
N ASN A 269 -10.20 14.47 -15.72
CA ASN A 269 -11.44 15.13 -16.14
C ASN A 269 -12.60 14.91 -15.17
N THR A 270 -12.32 14.44 -13.93
CA THR A 270 -13.36 14.22 -12.92
C THR A 270 -14.08 15.51 -12.58
N GLN A 271 -15.40 15.49 -12.74
CA GLN A 271 -16.26 16.60 -12.30
C GLN A 271 -16.60 16.43 -10.81
N VAL A 272 -16.48 17.51 -10.07
CA VAL A 272 -16.71 17.56 -8.61
C VAL A 272 -17.72 18.66 -8.30
N ASN A 273 -18.65 18.40 -7.39
CA ASN A 273 -19.57 19.41 -6.88
C ASN A 273 -18.85 20.32 -5.86
N TRP A 274 -18.20 21.35 -6.35
CA TRP A 274 -17.48 22.32 -5.52
C TRP A 274 -18.34 23.05 -4.51
N SER A 275 -19.64 23.22 -4.81
CA SER A 275 -20.57 23.88 -3.89
C SER A 275 -20.74 23.09 -2.60
N ASP A 276 -20.82 21.76 -2.69
CA ASP A 276 -20.91 20.89 -1.50
C ASP A 276 -19.64 20.97 -0.65
N ILE A 277 -18.46 21.01 -1.27
CA ILE A 277 -17.19 21.18 -0.55
C ILE A 277 -17.18 22.53 0.20
N ILE A 278 -17.55 23.62 -0.48
CA ILE A 278 -17.50 24.97 0.09
C ILE A 278 -18.55 25.15 1.18
N PHE A 279 -19.82 24.82 0.91
CA PHE A 279 -20.92 25.07 1.85
C PHE A 279 -20.91 24.11 3.05
N ASN A 280 -20.28 22.96 2.93
CA ASN A 280 -20.04 22.06 4.05
C ASN A 280 -18.68 22.27 4.70
N ALA A 281 -17.86 23.23 4.25
CA ALA A 281 -16.53 23.53 4.80
C ALA A 281 -15.61 22.28 4.89
N LEU A 282 -15.62 21.43 3.85
CA LEU A 282 -14.85 20.19 3.85
C LEU A 282 -13.35 20.48 3.67
N THR A 283 -12.52 19.71 4.38
CA THR A 283 -11.08 19.69 4.15
C THR A 283 -10.71 18.46 3.32
N ILE A 284 -10.07 18.66 2.17
CA ILE A 284 -9.57 17.55 1.33
C ILE A 284 -8.05 17.59 1.34
N LYS A 285 -7.43 16.47 1.77
CA LYS A 285 -5.97 16.30 1.84
C LYS A 285 -5.53 15.19 0.89
N GLY A 286 -4.72 15.56 -0.11
CA GLY A 286 -4.06 14.57 -0.97
C GLY A 286 -3.05 13.74 -0.20
N ILE A 287 -3.07 12.44 -0.42
CA ILE A 287 -2.16 11.47 0.18
C ILE A 287 -1.34 10.83 -0.94
N THR A 288 -0.03 10.73 -0.74
CA THR A 288 0.85 9.97 -1.64
C THR A 288 1.84 9.16 -0.83
N GLY A 289 1.96 7.88 -1.18
CA GLY A 289 2.86 6.96 -0.50
C GLY A 289 2.63 6.91 1.01
N ARG A 290 3.72 6.81 1.76
CA ARG A 290 3.75 6.78 3.23
C ARG A 290 4.76 7.78 3.78
N ARG A 291 4.47 8.39 4.90
CA ARG A 291 5.41 9.32 5.55
C ARG A 291 6.56 8.53 6.16
N MET A 292 7.74 8.67 5.56
CA MET A 292 8.98 8.15 6.13
C MET A 292 9.31 8.97 7.39
N TRP A 293 9.59 8.42 8.44
CA TRP A 293 9.66 7.13 9.05
C TRP A 293 8.50 6.95 10.03
N GLU A 294 7.69 7.99 10.12
CA GLU A 294 6.56 8.07 11.04
C GLU A 294 5.59 6.91 10.84
N THR A 295 5.20 6.63 9.58
CA THR A 295 4.29 5.53 9.29
C THR A 295 4.91 4.16 9.59
N TRP A 296 6.22 3.99 9.39
CA TRP A 296 6.92 2.75 9.74
C TRP A 296 6.84 2.45 11.23
N TYR A 297 7.10 3.47 12.07
CA TYR A 297 6.93 3.34 13.51
C TYR A 297 5.48 3.02 13.89
N GLN A 298 4.52 3.75 13.33
CA GLN A 298 3.09 3.54 13.62
C GLN A 298 2.62 2.14 13.22
N MET A 299 3.03 1.63 12.05
CA MET A 299 2.74 0.28 11.59
C MET A 299 3.27 -0.77 12.57
N GLU A 300 4.54 -0.66 12.96
CA GLU A 300 5.15 -1.57 13.92
C GLU A 300 4.36 -1.59 15.23
N GLN A 301 4.03 -0.41 15.77
CA GLN A 301 3.28 -0.33 17.04
C GLN A 301 1.87 -0.91 16.93
N MET A 302 1.17 -0.73 15.81
CA MET A 302 -0.15 -1.32 15.59
C MET A 302 -0.07 -2.85 15.52
N LEU A 303 0.92 -3.40 14.83
CA LEU A 303 1.12 -4.86 14.75
C LEU A 303 1.47 -5.47 16.11
N LEU A 304 2.39 -4.84 16.85
CA LEU A 304 2.74 -5.24 18.22
C LEU A 304 1.57 -5.08 19.18
N GLY A 305 0.70 -4.12 18.95
CA GLY A 305 -0.55 -3.89 19.70
C GLY A 305 -1.69 -4.83 19.33
N GLY A 306 -1.48 -5.77 18.40
CA GLY A 306 -2.43 -6.83 18.07
C GLY A 306 -3.32 -6.57 16.86
N LEU A 307 -3.01 -5.57 16.02
CA LEU A 307 -3.68 -5.43 14.74
C LEU A 307 -3.36 -6.64 13.85
N ASP A 308 -4.39 -7.39 13.47
CA ASP A 308 -4.26 -8.59 12.64
C ASP A 308 -4.50 -8.27 11.15
N LEU A 309 -3.49 -8.52 10.32
CA LEU A 309 -3.55 -8.37 8.87
C LEU A 309 -3.85 -9.69 8.14
N SER A 310 -4.00 -10.81 8.87
CA SER A 310 -4.24 -12.12 8.23
C SER A 310 -5.43 -12.16 7.27
N PRO A 311 -6.56 -11.44 7.53
CA PRO A 311 -7.70 -11.50 6.62
C PRO A 311 -7.43 -10.94 5.22
N VAL A 312 -6.43 -10.04 5.06
CA VAL A 312 -6.11 -9.47 3.74
C VAL A 312 -5.21 -10.36 2.91
N ILE A 313 -4.53 -11.36 3.51
CA ILE A 313 -3.61 -12.27 2.81
C ILE A 313 -4.40 -13.48 2.35
N THR A 314 -4.72 -13.54 1.06
CA THR A 314 -5.63 -14.56 0.53
C THR A 314 -4.93 -15.71 -0.18
N HIS A 315 -3.74 -15.49 -0.73
CA HIS A 315 -3.03 -16.49 -1.53
C HIS A 315 -1.54 -16.49 -1.22
N ARG A 316 -0.94 -17.69 -1.27
CA ARG A 316 0.50 -17.91 -1.16
C ARG A 316 0.91 -18.88 -2.25
N PHE A 317 1.96 -18.55 -2.99
CA PHE A 317 2.53 -19.39 -4.02
C PHE A 317 4.04 -19.50 -3.83
N HIS A 318 4.61 -20.65 -4.21
CA HIS A 318 6.05 -20.74 -4.37
C HIS A 318 6.50 -19.79 -5.49
N PHE A 319 7.69 -19.23 -5.39
CA PHE A 319 8.19 -18.24 -6.32
C PHE A 319 8.20 -18.74 -7.78
N ASP A 320 8.51 -20.02 -8.01
CA ASP A 320 8.46 -20.64 -9.33
C ASP A 320 7.02 -20.65 -9.93
N ASP A 321 5.99 -20.53 -9.08
CA ASP A 321 4.57 -20.46 -9.47
C ASP A 321 4.06 -19.01 -9.61
N PHE A 322 4.94 -18.03 -9.75
CA PHE A 322 4.59 -16.60 -9.81
C PHE A 322 3.46 -16.30 -10.81
N GLN A 323 3.42 -17.02 -11.95
CA GLN A 323 2.40 -16.82 -12.94
C GLN A 323 0.99 -17.02 -12.38
N LYS A 324 0.77 -18.05 -11.54
CA LYS A 324 -0.51 -18.28 -10.85
C LYS A 324 -0.88 -17.10 -9.94
N GLY A 325 0.13 -16.49 -9.29
CA GLY A 325 -0.07 -15.29 -8.47
C GLY A 325 -0.55 -14.09 -9.29
N PHE A 326 0.08 -13.84 -10.43
CA PHE A 326 -0.35 -12.77 -11.35
C PHE A 326 -1.73 -13.06 -11.97
N ASP A 327 -2.04 -14.31 -12.33
CA ASP A 327 -3.35 -14.69 -12.87
C ASP A 327 -4.47 -14.44 -11.86
N VAL A 328 -4.25 -14.76 -10.59
CA VAL A 328 -5.18 -14.47 -9.50
C VAL A 328 -5.36 -12.95 -9.32
N MET A 329 -4.26 -12.17 -9.39
CA MET A 329 -4.34 -10.70 -9.34
C MET A 329 -5.13 -10.13 -10.53
N VAL A 330 -4.94 -10.66 -11.73
CA VAL A 330 -5.68 -10.25 -12.95
C VAL A 330 -7.17 -10.53 -12.79
N SER A 331 -7.56 -11.64 -12.16
CA SER A 331 -8.98 -11.98 -11.93
C SER A 331 -9.69 -10.99 -11.01
N GLY A 332 -8.95 -10.23 -10.20
CA GLY A 332 -9.48 -9.31 -9.18
C GLY A 332 -10.15 -10.00 -7.99
N GLN A 333 -10.07 -11.33 -7.88
CA GLN A 333 -10.68 -12.14 -6.83
C GLN A 333 -9.67 -12.49 -5.72
N CYS A 334 -8.91 -11.51 -5.29
CA CYS A 334 -7.91 -11.68 -4.22
C CYS A 334 -7.81 -10.43 -3.33
N GLY A 335 -7.30 -10.63 -2.14
CA GLY A 335 -6.63 -9.61 -1.35
C GLY A 335 -5.14 -9.57 -1.73
N LYS A 336 -4.24 -9.77 -0.76
CA LYS A 336 -2.79 -9.84 -1.01
C LYS A 336 -2.37 -11.24 -1.44
N VAL A 337 -1.48 -11.29 -2.41
CA VAL A 337 -0.81 -12.51 -2.90
C VAL A 337 0.66 -12.46 -2.50
N LEU A 338 1.12 -13.49 -1.80
CA LEU A 338 2.52 -13.66 -1.40
C LEU A 338 3.24 -14.65 -2.33
N LEU A 339 4.52 -14.40 -2.58
CA LEU A 339 5.47 -15.29 -3.22
C LEU A 339 6.53 -15.71 -2.20
N GLU A 340 6.79 -17.01 -2.07
CA GLU A 340 7.71 -17.59 -1.10
C GLU A 340 8.84 -18.33 -1.82
N TRP A 341 10.09 -18.17 -1.35
CA TRP A 341 11.27 -18.89 -1.87
C TRP A 341 11.42 -20.26 -1.23
#